data_88540cdf49cc90016490a9f53419fc04
#
_entry.id   88540cdf49cc90016490a9f53419fc04
#
_cell.length_a   1.000
_cell.length_b   1.000
_cell.length_c   1.000
_cell.angle_alpha   90.00
_cell.angle_beta   90.00
_cell.angle_gamma   90.00
#
_symmetry.space_group_name_H-M   'P 1'
#
loop_
_entity.id
_entity.type
_entity.pdbx_description
1 polymer ?
#
loop_
_entity_poly.entity_id
_entity_poly.type
_entity_poly.pdbx_seq_one_letter_code
_entity_poly.pdbx_strand_id
1 'polypeptide(L)'
;MGNTESNVTSGVKKQAGTSEQKLYKLVDIKGGGLLVDMMKRALQNKQYAEIDHAIKTKVEPFLYNKGKGRYIPVSHLVLLRNKERSRHKLLPPLRGMENPDEEFDVEIDWPQVTQEEYDANPLGYRELCWDLKERGAVGETILHLCILNASSLLANLAKRLLRFYPKMINDVYMSDEYYGESVLHITIVNEDPTMVKFLLDAGADYHERCYGNFMCPEDQKASRTDSFDHEWVNVQPDTNYNGYVYWGEYPLSFAACLGQEECYRLILARGADPDKQDTNGNTVLHMLVIYEKVGTFDMAYEVGASLNIRNVQNLTPLTLAAKLARTEMFFHIVNIEREIYWQIGATTCAAYPLDQVDTIDTETGLISKDSALNLVVFGEKDEHLDLLEGMLIDLLKTKWNTFVKFRFYRQFILFTCYFLVSLVCFTLRPGPPERGLNATTINSTMGPIVNETELASEGELEVPVNKMEGWWEDLTGECRLMNFDSWQAKVRIFAELLLWVGALMYVGAALREARFLGIKMFIENLSTVPSRVMFLISCLLMLVLPTLRLWCAEEEEDHLAVIIMLTTAPYFLFFCSLWKTINCLTITL
;
A
#
# COMPACT_ATOMS: atom_id res chain seq x y z
N MET A 1 0.88 22.65 -26.36
CA MET A 1 1.59 22.64 -25.08
C MET A 1 3.03 22.29 -25.37
N GLY A 2 3.98 23.13 -24.94
CA GLY A 2 5.34 23.07 -25.43
C GLY A 2 6.08 21.82 -25.04
N ASN A 3 6.98 21.38 -25.94
CA ASN A 3 7.99 20.34 -25.75
C ASN A 3 8.75 20.51 -24.42
N THR A 4 8.21 19.97 -23.35
CA THR A 4 9.04 19.58 -22.22
C THR A 4 9.76 18.31 -22.67
N GLU A 5 11.07 18.41 -22.95
CA GLU A 5 11.93 17.22 -23.06
C GLU A 5 11.51 16.26 -21.93
N SER A 6 11.17 15.02 -22.28
CA SER A 6 10.76 14.06 -21.26
C SER A 6 11.87 13.97 -20.21
N ASN A 7 11.52 13.86 -18.94
CA ASN A 7 12.51 13.75 -17.87
C ASN A 7 13.46 12.58 -18.08
N VAL A 8 13.02 11.53 -18.76
CA VAL A 8 13.82 10.37 -19.19
C VAL A 8 14.95 10.81 -20.12
N THR A 9 14.63 11.50 -21.21
CA THR A 9 15.60 11.99 -22.20
C THR A 9 16.63 12.92 -21.55
N SER A 10 16.20 13.81 -20.66
CA SER A 10 17.10 14.74 -19.96
C SER A 10 17.99 14.02 -18.94
N GLY A 11 17.48 13.00 -18.25
CA GLY A 11 18.23 12.16 -17.31
C GLY A 11 19.34 11.39 -17.98
N VAL A 12 19.04 10.68 -19.08
CA VAL A 12 20.02 9.94 -19.88
C VAL A 12 21.08 10.89 -20.44
N LYS A 13 20.70 12.02 -21.00
CA LYS A 13 21.63 13.05 -21.51
C LYS A 13 22.56 13.59 -20.42
N LYS A 14 22.09 13.73 -19.20
CA LYS A 14 22.88 14.23 -18.07
C LYS A 14 23.92 13.21 -17.60
N GLN A 15 23.51 11.93 -17.44
CA GLN A 15 24.40 10.87 -16.98
C GLN A 15 25.48 10.53 -18.04
N ALA A 16 25.09 10.46 -19.30
CA ALA A 16 25.99 10.13 -20.39
C ALA A 16 26.94 11.27 -20.77
N GLY A 17 26.65 12.53 -20.41
CA GLY A 17 27.46 13.71 -20.72
C GLY A 17 28.88 13.74 -20.10
N THR A 18 29.19 12.83 -19.18
CA THR A 18 30.48 12.75 -18.47
C THR A 18 31.37 11.58 -18.94
N SER A 19 30.94 10.76 -19.89
CA SER A 19 31.60 9.53 -20.29
C SER A 19 32.37 9.64 -21.62
N GLU A 20 33.61 9.12 -21.67
CA GLU A 20 34.48 9.07 -22.89
C GLU A 20 34.31 7.78 -23.70
N GLN A 21 33.17 7.14 -23.70
CA GLN A 21 32.98 5.85 -24.35
C GLN A 21 33.11 5.94 -25.89
N LYS A 22 33.65 4.87 -26.51
CA LYS A 22 33.88 4.79 -27.95
C LYS A 22 32.60 4.95 -28.79
N LEU A 23 31.44 4.52 -28.24
CA LEU A 23 30.13 4.60 -28.85
C LEU A 23 29.77 6.05 -29.25
N TYR A 24 30.07 7.03 -28.38
CA TYR A 24 29.71 8.43 -28.60
C TYR A 24 30.51 9.11 -29.72
N LYS A 25 31.62 8.49 -30.17
CA LYS A 25 32.31 8.95 -31.37
C LYS A 25 31.53 8.63 -32.64
N LEU A 26 30.68 7.59 -32.61
CA LEU A 26 29.86 7.18 -33.75
C LEU A 26 28.57 7.99 -33.80
N VAL A 27 27.82 8.03 -32.70
CA VAL A 27 26.63 8.86 -32.49
C VAL A 27 26.71 9.39 -31.07
N ASP A 28 26.75 10.70 -30.92
CA ASP A 28 26.79 11.33 -29.61
C ASP A 28 25.37 11.54 -29.03
N ILE A 29 25.33 11.84 -27.74
CA ILE A 29 24.09 12.06 -26.98
C ILE A 29 23.29 13.28 -27.49
N LYS A 30 23.99 14.24 -28.12
CA LYS A 30 23.38 15.46 -28.67
C LYS A 30 22.92 15.30 -30.13
N GLY A 31 23.06 14.11 -30.68
CA GLY A 31 22.68 13.81 -32.06
C GLY A 31 23.71 14.20 -33.11
N GLY A 32 25.01 14.33 -32.73
CA GLY A 32 26.16 14.45 -33.63
C GLY A 32 26.93 13.15 -33.78
N GLY A 33 28.16 13.22 -34.28
CA GLY A 33 29.08 12.09 -34.42
C GLY A 33 29.35 11.64 -35.85
N LEU A 34 30.33 10.75 -36.01
CA LEU A 34 30.85 10.34 -37.32
C LEU A 34 29.77 9.83 -38.26
N LEU A 35 28.91 8.91 -37.81
CA LEU A 35 27.86 8.33 -38.65
C LEU A 35 26.75 9.32 -38.99
N VAL A 36 26.49 10.28 -38.11
CA VAL A 36 25.50 11.33 -38.33
C VAL A 36 25.98 12.28 -39.40
N ASP A 37 27.25 12.71 -39.39
CA ASP A 37 27.83 13.56 -40.42
C ASP A 37 27.91 12.86 -41.78
N MET A 38 28.24 11.57 -41.78
CA MET A 38 28.23 10.76 -42.99
C MET A 38 26.80 10.61 -43.55
N MET A 39 25.79 10.39 -42.66
CA MET A 39 24.40 10.29 -43.08
C MET A 39 23.87 11.62 -43.63
N LYS A 40 24.26 12.76 -43.05
CA LYS A 40 23.94 14.10 -43.54
C LYS A 40 24.48 14.32 -44.94
N ARG A 41 25.76 13.96 -45.19
CA ARG A 41 26.37 14.02 -46.53
C ARG A 41 25.69 13.06 -47.50
N ALA A 42 25.36 11.84 -47.06
CA ALA A 42 24.70 10.86 -47.90
C ALA A 42 23.31 11.30 -48.36
N LEU A 43 22.54 11.98 -47.49
CA LEU A 43 21.25 12.56 -47.86
C LEU A 43 21.37 13.73 -48.85
N GLN A 44 22.39 14.60 -48.67
CA GLN A 44 22.66 15.72 -49.58
C GLN A 44 23.05 15.25 -50.95
N ASN A 45 23.95 14.27 -51.06
CA ASN A 45 24.51 13.78 -52.31
C ASN A 45 23.70 12.63 -52.92
N LYS A 46 22.67 12.11 -52.20
CA LYS A 46 21.92 10.89 -52.58
C LYS A 46 22.81 9.66 -52.80
N GLN A 47 23.99 9.62 -52.16
CA GLN A 47 24.94 8.53 -52.24
C GLN A 47 25.13 7.86 -50.89
N TYR A 48 24.69 6.62 -50.77
CA TYR A 48 24.63 5.91 -49.50
C TYR A 48 25.76 4.85 -49.33
N ALA A 49 26.59 4.62 -50.33
CA ALA A 49 27.63 3.57 -50.28
C ALA A 49 28.65 3.83 -49.17
N GLU A 50 29.04 5.09 -48.95
CA GLU A 50 29.98 5.49 -47.92
C GLU A 50 29.46 5.18 -46.52
N ILE A 51 28.21 5.58 -46.21
CA ILE A 51 27.60 5.30 -44.88
C ILE A 51 27.36 3.79 -44.68
N ASP A 52 26.97 3.07 -45.74
CA ASP A 52 26.77 1.62 -45.67
C ASP A 52 28.09 0.87 -45.36
N HIS A 53 29.15 1.32 -45.97
CA HIS A 53 30.48 0.79 -45.66
C HIS A 53 30.92 1.15 -44.24
N ALA A 54 30.67 2.38 -43.81
CA ALA A 54 30.97 2.81 -42.44
C ALA A 54 30.18 2.01 -41.39
N ILE A 55 28.89 1.75 -41.61
CA ILE A 55 28.05 0.91 -40.75
C ILE A 55 28.69 -0.49 -40.60
N LYS A 56 29.07 -1.13 -41.73
CA LYS A 56 29.70 -2.46 -41.71
C LYS A 56 31.06 -2.49 -41.02
N THR A 57 31.86 -1.46 -41.19
CA THR A 57 33.27 -1.48 -40.69
C THR A 57 33.41 -0.88 -39.28
N LYS A 58 32.56 0.08 -38.90
CA LYS A 58 32.70 0.81 -37.65
C LYS A 58 31.72 0.34 -36.57
N VAL A 59 30.55 -0.23 -36.95
CA VAL A 59 29.56 -0.74 -35.99
C VAL A 59 29.79 -2.23 -35.71
N GLU A 60 30.22 -3.04 -36.67
CA GLU A 60 30.43 -4.49 -36.49
C GLU A 60 31.31 -4.84 -35.29
N PRO A 61 32.40 -4.11 -34.95
CA PRO A 61 33.23 -4.41 -33.78
C PRO A 61 32.52 -4.30 -32.43
N PHE A 62 31.37 -3.64 -32.37
CA PHE A 62 30.52 -3.48 -31.16
C PHE A 62 29.47 -4.57 -31.03
N LEU A 63 29.38 -5.49 -31.99
CA LEU A 63 28.31 -6.48 -32.07
C LEU A 63 28.81 -7.91 -31.79
N TYR A 64 28.04 -8.64 -30.98
CA TYR A 64 28.28 -10.08 -30.82
C TYR A 64 28.08 -10.83 -32.13
N ASN A 65 29.01 -11.70 -32.45
CA ASN A 65 28.98 -12.58 -33.63
C ASN A 65 28.65 -11.84 -34.93
N LYS A 66 29.22 -10.65 -35.13
CA LYS A 66 28.99 -9.80 -36.32
C LYS A 66 27.48 -9.46 -36.55
N GLY A 67 26.76 -9.24 -35.47
CA GLY A 67 25.33 -8.89 -35.51
C GLY A 67 24.37 -10.08 -35.51
N LYS A 68 24.89 -11.31 -35.34
CA LYS A 68 24.02 -12.51 -35.16
C LYS A 68 23.47 -12.66 -33.75
N GLY A 69 23.99 -11.87 -32.80
CA GLY A 69 23.61 -11.93 -31.41
C GLY A 69 24.28 -13.03 -30.60
N ARG A 70 24.11 -12.98 -29.30
CA ARG A 70 24.59 -13.98 -28.35
C ARG A 70 23.52 -14.16 -27.27
N TYR A 71 23.31 -15.38 -26.81
CA TYR A 71 22.45 -15.69 -25.66
C TYR A 71 23.22 -15.51 -24.37
N ILE A 72 22.67 -14.70 -23.47
CA ILE A 72 23.27 -14.38 -22.16
C ILE A 72 22.30 -14.84 -21.08
N PRO A 73 22.78 -15.56 -20.04
CA PRO A 73 21.94 -16.01 -18.93
C PRO A 73 21.32 -14.81 -18.18
N VAL A 74 20.04 -14.93 -17.86
CA VAL A 74 19.30 -13.91 -17.09
C VAL A 74 19.97 -13.63 -15.74
N SER A 75 20.44 -14.67 -15.05
CA SER A 75 21.17 -14.52 -13.78
C SER A 75 22.37 -13.59 -13.89
N HIS A 76 23.08 -13.62 -15.02
CA HIS A 76 24.22 -12.76 -15.30
C HIS A 76 23.79 -11.28 -15.50
N LEU A 77 22.76 -11.05 -16.29
CA LEU A 77 22.21 -9.70 -16.50
C LEU A 77 21.69 -9.09 -15.18
N VAL A 78 21.08 -9.91 -14.33
CA VAL A 78 20.64 -9.50 -13.00
C VAL A 78 21.83 -9.11 -12.11
N LEU A 79 22.92 -9.84 -12.14
CA LEU A 79 24.15 -9.48 -11.42
C LEU A 79 24.74 -8.16 -11.92
N LEU A 80 24.83 -7.98 -13.25
CA LEU A 80 25.29 -6.73 -13.85
C LEU A 80 24.49 -5.52 -13.39
N ARG A 81 23.18 -5.63 -13.43
CA ARG A 81 22.29 -4.57 -12.94
C ARG A 81 22.45 -4.34 -11.44
N ASN A 82 22.56 -5.42 -10.66
CA ASN A 82 22.61 -5.36 -9.21
C ASN A 82 23.89 -4.68 -8.68
N LYS A 83 25.04 -4.80 -9.39
CA LYS A 83 26.29 -4.17 -8.95
C LYS A 83 26.22 -2.63 -8.84
N GLU A 84 25.32 -1.99 -9.58
CA GLU A 84 25.10 -0.54 -9.49
C GLU A 84 24.38 -0.11 -8.19
N ARG A 85 23.87 -1.06 -7.40
CA ARG A 85 23.13 -0.80 -6.19
C ARG A 85 24.03 -0.68 -4.96
N SER A 86 23.46 -0.15 -3.89
CA SER A 86 24.16 -0.03 -2.60
C SER A 86 24.54 -1.40 -2.03
N ARG A 87 25.72 -1.46 -1.38
CA ARG A 87 26.37 -2.70 -0.93
C ARG A 87 25.49 -3.63 -0.09
N HIS A 88 24.57 -3.08 0.71
CA HIS A 88 23.63 -3.88 1.53
C HIS A 88 22.54 -4.59 0.70
N LYS A 89 22.28 -4.14 -0.53
CA LYS A 89 21.31 -4.73 -1.48
C LYS A 89 21.97 -5.65 -2.51
N LEU A 90 23.29 -5.81 -2.49
CA LEU A 90 23.98 -6.68 -3.42
C LEU A 90 23.61 -8.15 -3.18
N LEU A 91 23.41 -8.88 -4.26
CA LEU A 91 23.21 -10.32 -4.25
C LEU A 91 24.46 -11.06 -3.73
N PRO A 92 24.33 -12.28 -3.17
CA PRO A 92 25.42 -12.98 -2.51
C PRO A 92 26.74 -13.06 -3.30
N PRO A 93 26.77 -13.34 -4.62
CA PRO A 93 28.02 -13.37 -5.38
C PRO A 93 28.79 -12.06 -5.36
N LEU A 94 28.08 -10.91 -5.46
CA LEU A 94 28.72 -9.59 -5.48
C LEU A 94 29.02 -9.05 -4.07
N ARG A 95 28.27 -9.49 -3.07
CA ARG A 95 28.43 -9.02 -1.69
C ARG A 95 29.78 -9.39 -1.07
N GLY A 96 30.35 -10.51 -1.49
CA GLY A 96 31.65 -11.01 -1.03
C GLY A 96 32.85 -10.37 -1.73
N MET A 97 32.66 -9.61 -2.81
CA MET A 97 33.72 -8.96 -3.56
C MET A 97 34.14 -7.63 -2.91
N GLU A 98 35.43 -7.32 -2.88
CA GLU A 98 35.92 -6.03 -2.39
C GLU A 98 35.50 -4.89 -3.33
N ASN A 99 35.73 -5.08 -4.65
CA ASN A 99 35.38 -4.15 -5.71
C ASN A 99 34.59 -4.87 -6.81
N PRO A 100 33.24 -4.99 -6.71
CA PRO A 100 32.44 -5.71 -7.71
C PRO A 100 32.60 -5.16 -9.13
N ASP A 101 32.90 -3.87 -9.29
CA ASP A 101 33.06 -3.23 -10.60
C ASP A 101 34.34 -3.67 -11.31
N GLU A 102 35.42 -4.01 -10.57
CA GLU A 102 36.70 -4.43 -11.09
C GLU A 102 36.81 -5.96 -11.17
N GLU A 103 36.24 -6.68 -10.21
CA GLU A 103 36.37 -8.13 -10.05
C GLU A 103 35.38 -8.93 -10.90
N PHE A 104 34.18 -8.36 -11.16
CA PHE A 104 33.12 -9.03 -11.92
C PHE A 104 33.30 -8.78 -13.41
N ASP A 105 34.03 -9.69 -14.11
CA ASP A 105 34.20 -9.63 -15.56
C ASP A 105 33.12 -10.46 -16.29
N VAL A 106 32.41 -9.77 -17.18
CA VAL A 106 31.30 -10.31 -17.97
C VAL A 106 31.69 -11.44 -18.93
N GLU A 107 32.98 -11.55 -19.32
CA GLU A 107 33.38 -12.49 -20.38
C GLU A 107 34.06 -13.77 -19.87
N ILE A 108 34.57 -13.81 -18.65
CA ILE A 108 35.46 -14.87 -18.22
C ILE A 108 34.72 -16.14 -17.79
N ASP A 109 33.48 -16.06 -17.31
CA ASP A 109 32.85 -17.16 -16.57
C ASP A 109 31.69 -17.88 -17.26
N TRP A 110 31.30 -17.52 -18.49
CA TRP A 110 30.10 -18.11 -19.10
C TRP A 110 30.38 -18.83 -20.41
N PRO A 111 30.09 -20.15 -20.51
CA PRO A 111 30.16 -20.88 -21.77
C PRO A 111 29.19 -20.27 -22.80
N GLN A 112 29.55 -20.43 -24.07
CA GLN A 112 28.60 -20.05 -25.13
C GLN A 112 27.37 -20.95 -25.06
N VAL A 113 26.22 -20.33 -24.84
CA VAL A 113 24.92 -21.00 -24.83
C VAL A 113 24.57 -21.43 -26.26
N THR A 114 24.23 -22.69 -26.43
CA THR A 114 23.80 -23.24 -27.73
C THR A 114 22.33 -22.90 -28.01
N GLN A 115 21.92 -22.99 -29.28
CA GLN A 115 20.52 -22.79 -29.66
C GLN A 115 19.62 -23.83 -28.97
N GLU A 116 20.07 -25.04 -28.80
CA GLU A 116 19.34 -26.13 -28.17
C GLU A 116 19.08 -25.85 -26.68
N GLU A 117 20.04 -25.26 -25.97
CA GLU A 117 19.88 -24.82 -24.56
C GLU A 117 18.91 -23.66 -24.43
N TYR A 118 18.97 -22.72 -25.37
CA TYR A 118 17.99 -21.62 -25.41
C TYR A 118 16.57 -22.12 -25.68
N ASP A 119 16.39 -22.99 -26.65
CA ASP A 119 15.07 -23.55 -27.01
C ASP A 119 14.48 -24.39 -25.86
N ALA A 120 15.33 -24.99 -25.01
CA ALA A 120 14.89 -25.74 -23.84
C ALA A 120 14.37 -24.82 -22.70
N ASN A 121 14.94 -23.64 -22.55
CA ASN A 121 14.52 -22.66 -21.52
C ASN A 121 14.67 -21.21 -22.01
N PRO A 122 13.78 -20.74 -22.89
CA PRO A 122 13.86 -19.40 -23.46
C PRO A 122 13.83 -18.27 -22.43
N LEU A 123 13.14 -18.47 -21.30
CA LEU A 123 13.02 -17.47 -20.23
C LEU A 123 14.29 -17.33 -19.38
N GLY A 124 15.18 -18.32 -19.43
CA GLY A 124 16.45 -18.30 -18.70
C GLY A 124 17.57 -17.53 -19.41
N TYR A 125 17.36 -17.13 -20.65
CA TYR A 125 18.35 -16.46 -21.48
C TYR A 125 17.75 -15.30 -22.25
N ARG A 126 18.55 -14.24 -22.44
CA ARG A 126 18.21 -13.12 -23.31
C ARG A 126 19.16 -13.07 -24.49
N GLU A 127 18.62 -12.92 -25.72
CA GLU A 127 19.45 -12.66 -26.90
C GLU A 127 19.82 -11.17 -26.95
N LEU A 128 21.14 -10.87 -26.98
CA LEU A 128 21.66 -9.52 -27.15
C LEU A 128 22.51 -9.44 -28.41
N CYS A 129 22.34 -8.38 -29.17
CA CYS A 129 23.11 -8.10 -30.38
C CYS A 129 24.32 -7.22 -30.09
N TRP A 130 24.18 -6.20 -29.25
CA TRP A 130 25.24 -5.27 -28.89
C TRP A 130 26.07 -5.80 -27.72
N ASP A 131 27.39 -5.67 -27.80
CA ASP A 131 28.33 -6.12 -26.77
C ASP A 131 28.11 -5.35 -25.45
N LEU A 132 27.99 -6.06 -24.34
CA LEU A 132 27.77 -5.49 -23.01
C LEU A 132 28.93 -4.56 -22.58
N LYS A 133 30.16 -4.83 -23.01
CA LYS A 133 31.33 -4.00 -22.68
C LYS A 133 31.40 -2.69 -23.46
N GLU A 134 30.82 -2.64 -24.60
CA GLU A 134 30.91 -1.50 -25.53
C GLU A 134 29.57 -0.69 -25.55
N ARG A 135 28.76 -0.79 -24.48
CA ARG A 135 27.54 -0.01 -24.31
C ARG A 135 27.83 1.40 -23.79
N GLY A 136 26.85 2.29 -23.89
CA GLY A 136 26.94 3.64 -23.34
C GLY A 136 26.89 3.68 -21.81
N ALA A 137 26.99 4.87 -21.24
CA ALA A 137 27.10 5.11 -19.79
C ALA A 137 25.90 4.60 -18.98
N VAL A 138 24.72 4.53 -19.59
CA VAL A 138 23.49 3.99 -19.00
C VAL A 138 23.04 2.69 -19.68
N GLY A 139 23.97 2.01 -20.36
CA GLY A 139 23.72 0.73 -21.02
C GLY A 139 23.03 0.81 -22.36
N GLU A 140 22.99 1.99 -22.98
CA GLU A 140 22.39 2.24 -24.29
C GLU A 140 23.24 1.71 -25.45
N THR A 141 22.60 1.43 -26.59
CA THR A 141 23.22 1.11 -27.87
C THR A 141 23.14 2.30 -28.82
N ILE A 142 23.81 2.21 -29.96
CA ILE A 142 23.73 3.24 -31.01
C ILE A 142 22.30 3.45 -31.51
N LEU A 143 21.47 2.41 -31.51
CA LEU A 143 20.08 2.49 -31.94
C LEU A 143 19.24 3.33 -30.95
N HIS A 144 19.48 3.13 -29.65
CA HIS A 144 18.84 3.96 -28.61
C HIS A 144 19.20 5.44 -28.77
N LEU A 145 20.49 5.75 -29.02
CA LEU A 145 20.95 7.13 -29.24
C LEU A 145 20.32 7.77 -30.47
N CYS A 146 20.12 7.00 -31.54
CA CYS A 146 19.45 7.50 -32.75
C CYS A 146 17.99 7.86 -32.46
N ILE A 147 17.27 7.06 -31.69
CA ILE A 147 15.86 7.29 -31.36
C ILE A 147 15.70 8.39 -30.30
N LEU A 148 16.59 8.42 -29.29
CA LEU A 148 16.55 9.38 -28.19
C LEU A 148 16.51 10.85 -28.65
N ASN A 149 17.13 11.17 -29.78
CA ASN A 149 17.20 12.53 -30.29
C ASN A 149 16.06 12.91 -31.26
N ALA A 150 15.12 12.01 -31.54
CA ALA A 150 13.87 12.26 -32.30
C ALA A 150 14.04 13.08 -33.63
N SER A 151 15.20 12.99 -34.28
CA SER A 151 15.50 13.73 -35.52
C SER A 151 15.24 12.86 -36.75
N SER A 152 14.67 13.44 -37.82
CA SER A 152 14.42 12.72 -39.06
C SER A 152 15.70 12.13 -39.69
N LEU A 153 16.82 12.82 -39.53
CA LEU A 153 18.13 12.34 -39.94
C LEU A 153 18.54 11.06 -39.21
N LEU A 154 18.39 11.06 -37.87
CA LEU A 154 18.73 9.93 -37.03
C LEU A 154 17.72 8.79 -37.20
N ALA A 155 16.45 9.08 -37.40
CA ALA A 155 15.44 8.09 -37.78
C ALA A 155 15.82 7.33 -39.05
N ASN A 156 16.33 8.04 -40.07
CA ASN A 156 16.84 7.43 -41.29
C ASN A 156 18.11 6.61 -41.07
N LEU A 157 19.01 7.04 -40.14
CA LEU A 157 20.18 6.27 -39.75
C LEU A 157 19.76 5.00 -39.01
N ALA A 158 18.79 5.08 -38.06
CA ALA A 158 18.23 3.94 -37.35
C ALA A 158 17.63 2.89 -38.30
N LYS A 159 16.81 3.33 -39.27
CA LYS A 159 16.25 2.44 -40.31
C LYS A 159 17.35 1.72 -41.09
N ARG A 160 18.44 2.42 -41.36
CA ARG A 160 19.57 1.86 -42.10
C ARG A 160 20.39 0.87 -41.25
N LEU A 161 20.63 1.16 -39.98
CA LEU A 161 21.26 0.26 -39.03
C LEU A 161 20.48 -1.07 -38.91
N LEU A 162 19.16 -0.99 -38.74
CA LEU A 162 18.28 -2.17 -38.68
C LEU A 162 18.23 -2.99 -39.96
N ARG A 163 18.46 -2.36 -41.12
CA ARG A 163 18.59 -3.09 -42.41
C ARG A 163 19.81 -4.00 -42.44
N PHE A 164 20.92 -3.62 -41.77
CA PHE A 164 22.14 -4.43 -41.71
C PHE A 164 22.15 -5.38 -40.54
N TYR A 165 21.59 -4.94 -39.39
CA TYR A 165 21.62 -5.67 -38.12
C TYR A 165 20.22 -5.71 -37.49
N PRO A 166 19.28 -6.52 -38.02
CA PRO A 166 17.88 -6.53 -37.57
C PRO A 166 17.72 -6.98 -36.12
N LYS A 167 18.57 -7.87 -35.61
CA LYS A 167 18.50 -8.37 -34.22
C LYS A 167 18.74 -7.28 -33.16
N MET A 168 19.36 -6.16 -33.54
CA MET A 168 19.62 -5.05 -32.62
C MET A 168 18.34 -4.33 -32.16
N ILE A 169 17.19 -4.60 -32.80
CA ILE A 169 15.90 -3.95 -32.49
C ILE A 169 15.38 -4.25 -31.09
N ASN A 170 15.71 -5.45 -30.58
CA ASN A 170 15.25 -5.93 -29.26
C ASN A 170 16.33 -5.80 -28.18
N ASP A 171 17.44 -5.12 -28.45
CA ASP A 171 18.36 -4.70 -27.41
C ASP A 171 17.70 -3.68 -26.49
N VAL A 172 17.96 -3.79 -25.18
CA VAL A 172 17.39 -2.94 -24.14
C VAL A 172 18.48 -2.21 -23.36
N TYR A 173 18.12 -1.17 -22.61
CA TYR A 173 19.02 -0.55 -21.66
C TYR A 173 19.44 -1.52 -20.57
N MET A 174 20.71 -1.44 -20.13
CA MET A 174 21.30 -2.40 -19.16
C MET A 174 21.59 -1.80 -17.79
N SER A 175 21.53 -0.48 -17.61
CA SER A 175 21.71 0.13 -16.28
C SER A 175 20.51 -0.16 -15.36
N ASP A 176 20.72 -0.17 -14.04
CA ASP A 176 19.64 -0.34 -13.06
C ASP A 176 18.56 0.75 -13.18
N GLU A 177 18.93 1.96 -13.58
CA GLU A 177 18.01 3.09 -13.69
C GLU A 177 16.99 2.93 -14.83
N TYR A 178 17.39 2.41 -15.99
CA TYR A 178 16.56 2.31 -17.21
C TYR A 178 16.42 0.88 -17.71
N TYR A 179 16.67 -0.12 -16.89
CA TYR A 179 16.75 -1.52 -17.32
C TYR A 179 15.46 -1.99 -18.02
N GLY A 180 15.64 -2.64 -19.17
CA GLY A 180 14.53 -3.17 -19.97
C GLY A 180 13.89 -2.17 -20.93
N GLU A 181 14.27 -0.88 -20.89
CA GLU A 181 13.76 0.11 -21.83
C GLU A 181 14.26 -0.22 -23.24
N SER A 182 13.35 -0.47 -24.16
CA SER A 182 13.64 -0.75 -25.57
C SER A 182 13.48 0.49 -26.45
N VAL A 183 13.96 0.42 -27.67
CA VAL A 183 13.76 1.49 -28.67
C VAL A 183 12.29 1.77 -28.94
N LEU A 184 11.40 0.79 -28.76
CA LEU A 184 9.96 0.97 -28.92
C LEU A 184 9.40 1.87 -27.81
N HIS A 185 9.82 1.68 -26.55
CA HIS A 185 9.43 2.56 -25.44
C HIS A 185 9.83 4.01 -25.70
N ILE A 186 11.10 4.25 -26.10
CA ILE A 186 11.59 5.60 -26.40
C ILE A 186 10.81 6.25 -27.55
N THR A 187 10.48 5.47 -28.57
CA THR A 187 9.74 5.97 -29.74
C THR A 187 8.33 6.42 -29.36
N ILE A 188 7.68 5.68 -28.45
CA ILE A 188 6.37 6.06 -27.90
C ILE A 188 6.50 7.35 -27.09
N VAL A 189 7.52 7.47 -26.23
CA VAL A 189 7.79 8.70 -25.45
C VAL A 189 8.02 9.90 -26.36
N ASN A 190 8.63 9.69 -27.55
CA ASN A 190 8.86 10.73 -28.56
C ASN A 190 7.62 11.08 -29.40
N GLU A 191 6.48 10.42 -29.19
CA GLU A 191 5.24 10.65 -29.93
C GLU A 191 5.39 10.51 -31.47
N ASP A 192 6.15 9.49 -31.93
CA ASP A 192 6.37 9.22 -33.37
C ASP A 192 5.68 7.92 -33.82
N PRO A 193 4.38 7.96 -34.20
CA PRO A 193 3.63 6.79 -34.63
C PRO A 193 4.19 6.16 -35.93
N THR A 194 4.83 6.96 -36.77
CA THR A 194 5.46 6.46 -38.00
C THR A 194 6.66 5.56 -37.70
N MET A 195 7.46 5.94 -36.71
CA MET A 195 8.59 5.14 -36.29
C MET A 195 8.14 3.93 -35.44
N VAL A 196 7.10 4.08 -34.60
CA VAL A 196 6.44 2.96 -33.90
C VAL A 196 5.99 1.90 -34.90
N LYS A 197 5.28 2.29 -35.95
CA LYS A 197 4.85 1.38 -37.02
C LYS A 197 6.04 0.68 -37.68
N PHE A 198 7.07 1.45 -38.05
CA PHE A 198 8.28 0.90 -38.66
C PHE A 198 8.97 -0.14 -37.76
N LEU A 199 9.13 0.15 -36.46
CA LEU A 199 9.75 -0.77 -35.50
C LEU A 199 8.93 -2.05 -35.31
N LEU A 200 7.61 -1.94 -35.21
CA LEU A 200 6.72 -3.08 -35.16
C LEU A 200 6.77 -3.93 -36.43
N ASP A 201 6.85 -3.30 -37.62
CA ASP A 201 7.01 -3.97 -38.89
C ASP A 201 8.39 -4.67 -39.02
N ALA A 202 9.41 -4.14 -38.35
CA ALA A 202 10.77 -4.68 -38.32
C ALA A 202 10.95 -5.76 -37.25
N GLY A 203 9.94 -6.08 -36.45
CA GLY A 203 9.97 -7.18 -35.45
C GLY A 203 10.35 -6.75 -34.04
N ALA A 204 10.08 -5.49 -33.66
CA ALA A 204 10.21 -5.07 -32.26
C ALA A 204 9.25 -5.84 -31.36
N ASP A 205 9.76 -6.27 -30.21
CA ASP A 205 8.95 -6.95 -29.18
C ASP A 205 8.04 -5.93 -28.48
N TYR A 206 6.75 -6.08 -28.68
CA TYR A 206 5.73 -5.24 -28.05
C TYR A 206 5.30 -5.73 -26.66
N HIS A 207 5.87 -6.86 -26.19
CA HIS A 207 5.70 -7.36 -24.84
C HIS A 207 6.96 -7.19 -23.97
N GLU A 208 8.00 -6.49 -24.46
CA GLU A 208 9.18 -6.18 -23.68
C GLU A 208 8.81 -5.39 -22.43
N ARG A 209 9.45 -5.73 -21.29
CA ARG A 209 9.15 -5.10 -20.00
C ARG A 209 10.27 -4.15 -19.58
N CYS A 210 9.90 -2.93 -19.18
CA CYS A 210 10.80 -1.92 -18.64
C CYS A 210 10.63 -1.81 -17.12
N TYR A 211 11.57 -2.32 -16.35
CA TYR A 211 11.55 -2.30 -14.87
C TYR A 211 12.74 -1.59 -14.24
N GLY A 212 13.25 -0.58 -14.91
CA GLY A 212 14.27 0.30 -14.36
C GLY A 212 13.80 1.07 -13.13
N ASN A 213 14.75 1.48 -12.29
CA ASN A 213 14.45 2.24 -11.08
C ASN A 213 13.72 3.56 -11.37
N PHE A 214 13.99 4.19 -12.51
CA PHE A 214 13.34 5.41 -12.96
C PHE A 214 11.84 5.22 -13.18
N MET A 215 11.43 4.02 -13.67
CA MET A 215 10.04 3.66 -13.96
C MET A 215 9.28 3.07 -12.76
N CYS A 216 9.92 2.95 -11.61
CA CYS A 216 9.30 2.42 -10.40
C CYS A 216 8.60 3.54 -9.61
N PRO A 217 7.45 3.29 -8.96
CA PRO A 217 6.86 4.24 -8.01
C PRO A 217 7.85 4.68 -6.95
N GLU A 218 7.83 5.97 -6.58
CA GLU A 218 8.80 6.56 -5.63
C GLU A 218 8.78 5.87 -4.26
N ASP A 219 7.61 5.51 -3.77
CA ASP A 219 7.40 4.82 -2.49
C ASP A 219 7.90 3.36 -2.50
N GLN A 220 8.09 2.75 -3.67
CA GLN A 220 8.60 1.39 -3.83
C GLN A 220 10.11 1.31 -4.15
N LYS A 221 10.76 2.40 -4.56
CA LYS A 221 12.19 2.39 -4.97
C LYS A 221 13.10 1.79 -3.91
N ALA A 222 12.83 2.05 -2.63
CA ALA A 222 13.63 1.52 -1.53
C ALA A 222 13.46 0.00 -1.30
N SER A 223 12.31 -0.57 -1.69
CA SER A 223 11.98 -1.99 -1.47
C SER A 223 12.41 -2.92 -2.59
N ARG A 224 12.95 -2.39 -3.70
CA ARG A 224 13.35 -3.17 -4.87
C ARG A 224 14.39 -4.23 -4.53
N THR A 225 14.11 -5.47 -4.92
CA THR A 225 15.02 -6.62 -4.76
C THR A 225 15.07 -7.43 -6.05
N ASP A 226 16.21 -8.06 -6.31
CA ASP A 226 16.43 -8.91 -7.47
C ASP A 226 16.29 -10.39 -7.11
N SER A 227 15.98 -11.20 -8.13
CA SER A 227 16.03 -12.67 -8.11
C SER A 227 16.96 -13.16 -9.23
N PHE A 228 17.54 -14.36 -9.07
CA PHE A 228 18.29 -15.01 -10.13
C PHE A 228 17.42 -15.74 -11.15
N ASP A 229 16.14 -15.94 -10.82
CA ASP A 229 15.23 -16.77 -11.62
C ASP A 229 14.61 -15.99 -12.78
N HIS A 230 14.60 -14.64 -12.69
CA HIS A 230 13.96 -13.77 -13.67
C HIS A 230 14.56 -12.36 -13.68
N GLU A 231 14.36 -11.64 -14.78
CA GLU A 231 14.86 -10.27 -14.94
C GLU A 231 14.05 -9.21 -14.20
N TRP A 232 12.76 -9.44 -13.94
CA TRP A 232 11.93 -8.46 -13.25
C TRP A 232 12.32 -8.29 -11.78
N VAL A 233 12.01 -7.13 -11.25
CA VAL A 233 12.33 -6.74 -9.88
C VAL A 233 11.15 -7.05 -8.98
N ASN A 234 11.39 -7.58 -7.78
CA ASN A 234 10.38 -7.71 -6.76
C ASN A 234 10.31 -6.42 -5.94
N VAL A 235 9.09 -5.96 -5.65
CA VAL A 235 8.81 -4.75 -4.87
C VAL A 235 7.81 -5.06 -3.76
N GLN A 236 7.76 -4.20 -2.75
CA GLN A 236 6.72 -4.30 -1.72
C GLN A 236 5.34 -4.06 -2.36
N PRO A 237 4.32 -4.90 -2.06
CA PRO A 237 3.01 -4.77 -2.69
C PRO A 237 2.27 -3.48 -2.35
N ASP A 238 2.51 -2.92 -1.16
CA ASP A 238 1.82 -1.71 -0.72
C ASP A 238 2.44 -0.46 -1.35
N THR A 239 1.62 0.27 -2.11
CA THR A 239 2.00 1.50 -2.80
C THR A 239 0.78 2.38 -3.04
N ASN A 240 1.01 3.69 -3.02
CA ASN A 240 0.06 4.72 -3.43
C ASN A 240 0.39 5.27 -4.83
N TYR A 241 1.32 4.62 -5.54
CA TYR A 241 1.79 5.00 -6.88
C TYR A 241 2.29 6.46 -6.95
N ASN A 242 2.98 6.91 -5.90
CA ASN A 242 3.57 8.24 -5.87
C ASN A 242 4.67 8.36 -6.93
N GLY A 243 4.69 9.49 -7.64
CA GLY A 243 5.66 9.78 -8.70
C GLY A 243 5.02 10.08 -10.05
N TYR A 244 5.84 10.53 -11.01
CA TYR A 244 5.34 11.02 -12.30
C TYR A 244 5.70 10.13 -13.49
N VAL A 245 6.48 9.07 -13.29
CA VAL A 245 7.10 8.29 -14.38
C VAL A 245 6.80 6.80 -14.30
N TYR A 246 6.00 6.35 -13.37
CA TYR A 246 5.52 4.98 -13.36
C TYR A 246 4.41 4.83 -14.42
N TRP A 247 4.77 4.42 -15.64
CA TRP A 247 3.82 4.22 -16.75
C TRP A 247 3.50 2.74 -17.01
N GLY A 248 3.65 1.87 -16.01
CA GLY A 248 3.67 0.44 -16.20
C GLY A 248 5.00 -0.02 -16.79
N GLU A 249 5.04 -1.21 -17.32
CA GLU A 249 6.28 -1.81 -17.82
C GLU A 249 6.24 -2.14 -19.31
N TYR A 250 5.06 -2.18 -19.93
CA TYR A 250 4.87 -2.57 -21.32
C TYR A 250 4.74 -1.35 -22.25
N PRO A 251 5.18 -1.47 -23.52
CA PRO A 251 5.00 -0.41 -24.51
C PRO A 251 3.54 0.04 -24.65
N LEU A 252 2.59 -0.89 -24.55
CA LEU A 252 1.16 -0.59 -24.62
C LEU A 252 0.71 0.32 -23.46
N SER A 253 1.20 0.04 -22.24
CA SER A 253 0.92 0.86 -21.05
C SER A 253 1.52 2.26 -21.18
N PHE A 254 2.72 2.39 -21.75
CA PHE A 254 3.34 3.71 -22.03
C PHE A 254 2.46 4.53 -22.96
N ALA A 255 2.03 3.95 -24.09
CA ALA A 255 1.15 4.63 -25.04
C ALA A 255 -0.17 5.08 -24.38
N ALA A 256 -0.74 4.23 -23.54
CA ALA A 256 -1.96 4.53 -22.80
C ALA A 256 -1.77 5.69 -21.80
N CYS A 257 -0.77 5.63 -20.94
CA CYS A 257 -0.48 6.65 -19.91
C CYS A 257 -0.18 8.02 -20.54
N LEU A 258 0.51 8.04 -21.69
CA LEU A 258 0.83 9.25 -22.44
C LEU A 258 -0.35 9.77 -23.28
N GLY A 259 -1.46 9.03 -23.35
CA GLY A 259 -2.65 9.41 -24.12
C GLY A 259 -2.47 9.31 -25.63
N GLN A 260 -1.55 8.47 -26.11
CA GLN A 260 -1.23 8.31 -27.52
C GLN A 260 -2.08 7.22 -28.18
N GLU A 261 -3.31 7.56 -28.52
CA GLU A 261 -4.28 6.61 -29.07
C GLU A 261 -3.79 5.92 -30.36
N GLU A 262 -3.12 6.64 -31.25
CA GLU A 262 -2.61 6.07 -32.52
C GLU A 262 -1.55 5.02 -32.24
N CYS A 263 -0.56 5.32 -31.38
CA CYS A 263 0.47 4.35 -30.96
C CYS A 263 -0.16 3.15 -30.26
N TYR A 264 -1.12 3.37 -29.38
CA TYR A 264 -1.85 2.31 -28.68
C TYR A 264 -2.53 1.34 -29.67
N ARG A 265 -3.28 1.87 -30.63
CA ARG A 265 -3.97 1.07 -31.67
C ARG A 265 -2.99 0.31 -32.56
N LEU A 266 -1.84 0.93 -32.91
CA LEU A 266 -0.79 0.26 -33.70
C LEU A 266 -0.19 -0.93 -32.97
N ILE A 267 0.09 -0.77 -31.68
CA ILE A 267 0.68 -1.83 -30.86
C ILE A 267 -0.34 -2.95 -30.62
N LEU A 268 -1.59 -2.58 -30.32
CA LEU A 268 -2.68 -3.55 -30.12
C LEU A 268 -2.96 -4.36 -31.40
N ALA A 269 -2.93 -3.71 -32.58
CA ALA A 269 -3.13 -4.38 -33.87
C ALA A 269 -2.05 -5.43 -34.19
N ARG A 270 -0.91 -5.42 -33.49
CA ARG A 270 0.14 -6.43 -33.60
C ARG A 270 -0.05 -7.61 -32.64
N GLY A 271 -1.09 -7.59 -31.81
CA GLY A 271 -1.41 -8.66 -30.87
C GLY A 271 -0.91 -8.40 -29.46
N ALA A 272 -0.61 -7.16 -29.10
CA ALA A 272 -0.33 -6.82 -27.69
C ALA A 272 -1.57 -7.06 -26.83
N ASP A 273 -1.37 -7.63 -25.66
CA ASP A 273 -2.43 -7.97 -24.73
C ASP A 273 -2.58 -6.84 -23.69
N PRO A 274 -3.73 -6.12 -23.63
CA PRO A 274 -3.96 -5.03 -22.70
C PRO A 274 -4.11 -5.52 -21.24
N ASP A 275 -4.35 -6.81 -21.06
CA ASP A 275 -4.60 -7.42 -19.76
C ASP A 275 -3.32 -7.98 -19.10
N LYS A 276 -2.17 -7.87 -19.78
CA LYS A 276 -0.88 -8.22 -19.17
C LYS A 276 -0.58 -7.36 -17.96
N GLN A 277 -0.15 -8.04 -16.91
CA GLN A 277 0.15 -7.45 -15.62
C GLN A 277 1.64 -7.15 -15.46
N ASP A 278 1.97 -5.97 -14.97
CA ASP A 278 3.32 -5.55 -14.60
C ASP A 278 3.76 -6.15 -13.23
N THR A 279 4.87 -5.70 -12.68
CA THR A 279 5.37 -6.15 -11.36
C THR A 279 4.38 -5.86 -10.22
N ASN A 280 3.59 -4.80 -10.31
CA ASN A 280 2.53 -4.47 -9.36
C ASN A 280 1.20 -5.19 -9.67
N GLY A 281 1.16 -6.01 -10.72
CA GLY A 281 -0.04 -6.67 -11.19
C GLY A 281 -1.01 -5.73 -11.91
N ASN A 282 -0.58 -4.53 -12.27
CA ASN A 282 -1.43 -3.54 -12.94
C ASN A 282 -1.53 -3.84 -14.44
N THR A 283 -2.76 -3.77 -14.95
CA THR A 283 -3.06 -3.78 -16.39
C THR A 283 -3.10 -2.35 -16.93
N VAL A 284 -3.30 -2.20 -18.24
CA VAL A 284 -3.48 -0.88 -18.86
C VAL A 284 -4.60 -0.07 -18.19
N LEU A 285 -5.75 -0.69 -17.86
CA LEU A 285 -6.85 0.01 -17.19
C LEU A 285 -6.47 0.52 -15.80
N HIS A 286 -5.70 -0.25 -15.01
CA HIS A 286 -5.18 0.23 -13.73
C HIS A 286 -4.28 1.46 -13.90
N MET A 287 -3.42 1.44 -14.93
CA MET A 287 -2.54 2.57 -15.23
C MET A 287 -3.32 3.83 -15.60
N LEU A 288 -4.38 3.68 -16.39
CA LEU A 288 -5.24 4.79 -16.79
C LEU A 288 -6.04 5.38 -15.61
N VAL A 289 -6.38 4.57 -14.63
CA VAL A 289 -6.95 5.04 -13.35
C VAL A 289 -5.93 5.86 -12.55
N ILE A 290 -4.69 5.40 -12.44
CA ILE A 290 -3.63 6.12 -11.72
C ILE A 290 -3.43 7.52 -12.30
N TYR A 291 -3.46 7.66 -13.63
CA TYR A 291 -3.24 8.91 -14.37
C TYR A 291 -4.51 9.68 -14.74
N GLU A 292 -5.69 9.21 -14.36
CA GLU A 292 -7.00 9.84 -14.64
C GLU A 292 -7.22 10.15 -16.14
N LYS A 293 -6.87 9.20 -17.01
CA LYS A 293 -7.01 9.35 -18.47
C LYS A 293 -8.34 8.77 -18.97
N VAL A 294 -9.44 9.49 -18.73
CA VAL A 294 -10.80 9.04 -19.06
C VAL A 294 -10.98 8.68 -20.54
N GLY A 295 -10.59 9.56 -21.47
CA GLY A 295 -10.77 9.29 -22.93
C GLY A 295 -10.01 8.07 -23.43
N THR A 296 -8.75 7.88 -22.96
CA THR A 296 -7.95 6.70 -23.31
C THR A 296 -8.48 5.44 -22.62
N PHE A 297 -9.10 5.58 -21.44
CA PHE A 297 -9.75 4.50 -20.72
C PHE A 297 -10.92 3.92 -21.50
N ASP A 298 -11.79 4.80 -22.02
CA ASP A 298 -12.92 4.38 -22.87
C ASP A 298 -12.43 3.62 -24.09
N MET A 299 -11.44 4.17 -24.78
CA MET A 299 -10.84 3.50 -25.93
C MET A 299 -10.26 2.13 -25.58
N ALA A 300 -9.50 2.02 -24.47
CA ALA A 300 -8.89 0.75 -24.06
C ALA A 300 -9.96 -0.29 -23.68
N TYR A 301 -11.02 0.14 -22.99
CA TYR A 301 -12.14 -0.71 -22.62
C TYR A 301 -12.93 -1.19 -23.86
N GLU A 302 -13.26 -0.29 -24.80
CA GLU A 302 -13.98 -0.62 -26.03
C GLU A 302 -13.23 -1.63 -26.92
N VAL A 303 -11.89 -1.61 -26.89
CA VAL A 303 -11.06 -2.55 -27.67
C VAL A 303 -10.74 -3.83 -26.91
N GLY A 304 -11.34 -4.05 -25.72
CA GLY A 304 -11.38 -5.34 -25.05
C GLY A 304 -10.53 -5.50 -23.79
N ALA A 305 -10.04 -4.41 -23.18
CA ALA A 305 -9.38 -4.49 -21.87
C ALA A 305 -10.37 -4.83 -20.76
N SER A 306 -9.99 -5.70 -19.83
CA SER A 306 -10.86 -6.27 -18.79
C SER A 306 -10.86 -5.44 -17.50
N LEU A 307 -12.06 -5.15 -16.96
CA LEU A 307 -12.24 -4.47 -15.66
C LEU A 307 -12.08 -5.39 -14.45
N ASN A 308 -12.13 -6.72 -14.64
CA ASN A 308 -12.22 -7.67 -13.53
C ASN A 308 -10.87 -8.18 -13.02
N ILE A 309 -9.78 -7.78 -13.66
CA ILE A 309 -8.44 -8.21 -13.27
C ILE A 309 -8.03 -7.50 -11.98
N ARG A 310 -7.46 -8.27 -11.05
CA ARG A 310 -6.97 -7.77 -9.76
C ARG A 310 -5.46 -7.64 -9.78
N ASN A 311 -4.95 -6.53 -9.29
CA ASN A 311 -3.51 -6.32 -9.14
C ASN A 311 -2.96 -7.05 -7.89
N VAL A 312 -1.66 -6.89 -7.59
CA VAL A 312 -1.01 -7.51 -6.42
C VAL A 312 -1.63 -7.07 -5.09
N GLN A 313 -2.25 -5.89 -5.04
CA GLN A 313 -3.00 -5.41 -3.88
C GLN A 313 -4.43 -5.97 -3.80
N ASN A 314 -4.79 -6.89 -4.68
CA ASN A 314 -6.14 -7.45 -4.83
C ASN A 314 -7.21 -6.42 -5.25
N LEU A 315 -6.80 -5.33 -5.92
CA LEU A 315 -7.67 -4.24 -6.37
C LEU A 315 -7.96 -4.37 -7.86
N THR A 316 -9.20 -4.14 -8.26
CA THR A 316 -9.62 -3.93 -9.65
C THR A 316 -9.44 -2.46 -10.03
N PRO A 317 -9.53 -2.05 -11.30
CA PRO A 317 -9.50 -0.64 -11.69
C PRO A 317 -10.49 0.23 -10.90
N LEU A 318 -11.72 -0.26 -10.66
CA LEU A 318 -12.74 0.44 -9.86
C LEU A 318 -12.30 0.64 -8.41
N THR A 319 -11.87 -0.42 -7.73
CA THR A 319 -11.47 -0.35 -6.32
C THR A 319 -10.14 0.39 -6.15
N LEU A 320 -9.26 0.36 -7.16
CA LEU A 320 -8.06 1.20 -7.20
C LEU A 320 -8.42 2.69 -7.28
N ALA A 321 -9.40 3.07 -8.12
CA ALA A 321 -9.91 4.45 -8.18
C ALA A 321 -10.42 4.90 -6.81
N ALA A 322 -11.14 4.03 -6.10
CA ALA A 322 -11.61 4.30 -4.74
C ALA A 322 -10.44 4.47 -3.74
N LYS A 323 -9.42 3.59 -3.78
CA LYS A 323 -8.23 3.68 -2.90
C LYS A 323 -7.43 4.96 -3.11
N LEU A 324 -7.26 5.38 -4.36
CA LEU A 324 -6.47 6.57 -4.72
C LEU A 324 -7.27 7.87 -4.61
N ALA A 325 -8.58 7.80 -4.33
CA ALA A 325 -9.52 8.92 -4.33
C ALA A 325 -9.63 9.62 -5.70
N ARG A 326 -9.66 8.83 -6.79
CA ARG A 326 -9.83 9.32 -8.16
C ARG A 326 -11.31 9.45 -8.48
N THR A 327 -11.93 10.54 -8.03
CA THR A 327 -13.39 10.74 -8.00
C THR A 327 -14.01 10.66 -9.39
N GLU A 328 -13.46 11.40 -10.36
CA GLU A 328 -13.96 11.42 -11.72
C GLU A 328 -13.88 10.02 -12.36
N MET A 329 -12.72 9.37 -12.23
CA MET A 329 -12.52 8.03 -12.79
C MET A 329 -13.40 6.98 -12.12
N PHE A 330 -13.60 7.06 -10.82
CA PHE A 330 -14.48 6.14 -10.08
C PHE A 330 -15.92 6.19 -10.62
N PHE A 331 -16.51 7.38 -10.67
CA PHE A 331 -17.87 7.52 -11.18
C PHE A 331 -17.98 7.20 -12.68
N HIS A 332 -16.93 7.45 -13.44
CA HIS A 332 -16.87 7.08 -14.84
C HIS A 332 -16.95 5.56 -15.02
N ILE A 333 -16.13 4.78 -14.30
CA ILE A 333 -16.14 3.31 -14.36
C ILE A 333 -17.49 2.76 -13.91
N VAL A 334 -18.05 3.26 -12.80
CA VAL A 334 -19.38 2.88 -12.31
C VAL A 334 -20.46 3.14 -13.38
N ASN A 335 -20.35 4.24 -14.13
CA ASN A 335 -21.27 4.56 -15.21
C ASN A 335 -21.11 3.66 -16.45
N ILE A 336 -19.91 3.17 -16.72
CA ILE A 336 -19.67 2.18 -17.79
C ILE A 336 -20.31 0.83 -17.43
N GLU A 337 -20.18 0.40 -16.19
CA GLU A 337 -20.70 -0.89 -15.71
C GLU A 337 -22.21 -0.90 -15.45
N ARG A 338 -22.88 0.28 -15.47
CA ARG A 338 -24.31 0.36 -15.23
C ARG A 338 -25.11 -0.29 -16.36
N GLU A 339 -26.16 -1.01 -15.99
CA GLU A 339 -27.14 -1.56 -16.92
C GLU A 339 -28.37 -0.64 -16.98
N ILE A 340 -28.69 -0.10 -18.16
CA ILE A 340 -29.84 0.77 -18.36
C ILE A 340 -31.05 -0.10 -18.70
N TYR A 341 -32.04 -0.18 -17.80
CA TYR A 341 -33.28 -0.93 -18.04
C TYR A 341 -34.24 -0.18 -18.96
N TRP A 342 -34.36 1.13 -18.77
CA TRP A 342 -35.16 1.99 -19.64
C TRP A 342 -34.77 3.47 -19.47
N GLN A 343 -35.06 4.24 -20.49
CA GLN A 343 -34.89 5.69 -20.50
C GLN A 343 -36.10 6.34 -21.17
N ILE A 344 -36.71 7.31 -20.49
CA ILE A 344 -37.85 8.09 -21.01
C ILE A 344 -37.50 9.56 -20.83
N GLY A 345 -37.14 10.21 -21.93
CA GLY A 345 -36.68 11.59 -21.91
C GLY A 345 -35.41 11.76 -21.07
N ALA A 346 -35.46 12.62 -20.07
CA ALA A 346 -34.34 12.86 -19.14
C ALA A 346 -34.29 11.88 -17.96
N THR A 347 -35.27 11.00 -17.81
CA THR A 347 -35.34 10.04 -16.70
C THR A 347 -34.81 8.70 -17.14
N THR A 348 -33.81 8.19 -16.43
CA THR A 348 -33.16 6.92 -16.71
C THR A 348 -33.29 6.00 -15.48
N CYS A 349 -33.72 4.75 -15.70
CA CYS A 349 -33.66 3.70 -14.71
C CYS A 349 -32.47 2.79 -15.04
N ALA A 350 -31.48 2.78 -14.18
CA ALA A 350 -30.28 1.99 -14.37
C ALA A 350 -29.95 1.18 -13.11
N ALA A 351 -29.40 -0.01 -13.29
CA ALA A 351 -28.83 -0.82 -12.23
C ALA A 351 -27.32 -0.67 -12.19
N TYR A 352 -26.78 -0.61 -10.99
CA TYR A 352 -25.35 -0.58 -10.75
C TYR A 352 -24.92 -1.89 -10.08
N PRO A 353 -23.88 -2.57 -10.56
CA PRO A 353 -23.35 -3.75 -9.90
C PRO A 353 -22.76 -3.37 -8.53
N LEU A 354 -23.11 -4.10 -7.48
CA LEU A 354 -22.65 -3.82 -6.12
C LEU A 354 -21.48 -4.73 -5.71
N ASP A 355 -21.09 -5.68 -6.53
CA ASP A 355 -20.14 -6.73 -6.20
C ASP A 355 -18.81 -6.18 -5.68
N GLN A 356 -18.22 -5.20 -6.35
CA GLN A 356 -16.95 -4.56 -5.94
C GLN A 356 -17.17 -3.29 -5.10
N VAL A 357 -18.40 -2.80 -5.07
CA VAL A 357 -18.75 -1.54 -4.39
C VAL A 357 -19.10 -1.80 -2.94
N ASP A 358 -19.96 -2.79 -2.67
CA ASP A 358 -20.42 -3.10 -1.31
C ASP A 358 -19.33 -3.86 -0.51
N THR A 359 -19.40 -3.72 0.81
CA THR A 359 -18.50 -4.43 1.75
C THR A 359 -18.79 -5.91 1.88
N ILE A 360 -19.92 -6.40 1.39
CA ILE A 360 -20.28 -7.82 1.44
C ILE A 360 -19.96 -8.45 0.09
N ASP A 361 -19.07 -9.41 0.10
CA ASP A 361 -18.78 -10.25 -1.05
C ASP A 361 -20.00 -11.18 -1.30
N THR A 362 -20.54 -11.11 -2.51
CA THR A 362 -21.76 -11.85 -2.89
C THR A 362 -21.54 -13.34 -2.98
N GLU A 363 -20.31 -13.80 -3.25
CA GLU A 363 -19.99 -15.22 -3.38
C GLU A 363 -19.75 -15.89 -2.02
N THR A 364 -18.96 -15.24 -1.17
CA THR A 364 -18.54 -15.80 0.12
C THR A 364 -19.43 -15.39 1.29
N GLY A 365 -20.19 -14.32 1.15
CA GLY A 365 -20.98 -13.69 2.23
C GLY A 365 -20.12 -13.05 3.32
N LEU A 366 -18.80 -12.94 3.12
CA LEU A 366 -17.85 -12.35 4.04
C LEU A 366 -17.64 -10.86 3.75
N ILE A 367 -17.03 -10.17 4.70
CA ILE A 367 -16.68 -8.75 4.52
C ILE A 367 -15.42 -8.65 3.67
N SER A 368 -15.54 -8.01 2.51
CA SER A 368 -14.41 -7.66 1.65
C SER A 368 -13.72 -6.39 2.16
N LYS A 369 -12.41 -6.49 2.38
CA LYS A 369 -11.58 -5.33 2.75
C LYS A 369 -11.26 -4.43 1.55
N ASP A 370 -11.29 -5.02 0.37
CA ASP A 370 -10.87 -4.39 -0.88
C ASP A 370 -12.05 -3.81 -1.65
N SER A 371 -13.25 -3.76 -1.03
CA SER A 371 -14.44 -3.13 -1.61
C SER A 371 -14.30 -1.60 -1.64
N ALA A 372 -14.89 -0.96 -2.66
CA ALA A 372 -14.84 0.48 -2.82
C ALA A 372 -15.36 1.23 -1.58
N LEU A 373 -16.48 0.79 -1.02
CA LEU A 373 -17.07 1.41 0.17
C LEU A 373 -16.14 1.33 1.39
N ASN A 374 -15.45 0.19 1.59
CA ASN A 374 -14.49 0.05 2.68
C ASN A 374 -13.28 0.96 2.50
N LEU A 375 -12.72 1.00 1.28
CA LEU A 375 -11.56 1.83 0.95
C LEU A 375 -11.86 3.33 1.08
N VAL A 376 -13.07 3.75 0.72
CA VAL A 376 -13.51 5.15 0.85
C VAL A 376 -13.73 5.53 2.32
N VAL A 377 -14.38 4.67 3.11
CA VAL A 377 -14.66 4.96 4.53
C VAL A 377 -13.40 5.03 5.38
N PHE A 378 -12.39 4.21 5.08
CA PHE A 378 -11.11 4.20 5.79
C PHE A 378 -10.01 4.97 5.05
N GLY A 379 -10.35 5.71 4.00
CA GLY A 379 -9.41 6.54 3.25
C GLY A 379 -8.89 7.72 4.07
N GLU A 380 -7.62 8.06 3.88
CA GLU A 380 -6.93 9.12 4.64
C GLU A 380 -7.00 10.50 3.98
N LYS A 381 -7.37 10.56 2.70
CA LYS A 381 -7.41 11.80 1.92
C LYS A 381 -8.77 12.48 2.02
N ASP A 382 -8.79 13.80 1.97
CA ASP A 382 -10.03 14.59 1.98
C ASP A 382 -10.90 14.30 0.75
N GLU A 383 -10.31 13.98 -0.39
CA GLU A 383 -10.99 13.65 -1.65
C GLU A 383 -11.84 12.36 -1.55
N HIS A 384 -11.59 11.48 -0.54
CA HIS A 384 -12.47 10.34 -0.29
C HIS A 384 -13.87 10.77 0.16
N LEU A 385 -14.02 11.98 0.73
CA LEU A 385 -15.32 12.52 1.09
C LEU A 385 -16.16 12.86 -0.15
N ASP A 386 -15.53 13.31 -1.22
CA ASP A 386 -16.19 13.61 -2.50
C ASP A 386 -16.73 12.34 -3.17
N LEU A 387 -16.10 11.18 -2.91
CA LEU A 387 -16.60 9.87 -3.35
C LEU A 387 -17.89 9.45 -2.65
N LEU A 388 -18.19 10.00 -1.46
CA LEU A 388 -19.42 9.73 -0.71
C LEU A 388 -20.64 10.47 -1.27
N GLU A 389 -20.66 10.76 -2.56
CA GLU A 389 -21.81 11.36 -3.25
C GLU A 389 -22.60 10.30 -4.06
N GLY A 390 -23.80 10.67 -4.47
CA GLY A 390 -24.64 9.86 -5.37
C GLY A 390 -24.91 8.45 -4.84
N MET A 391 -24.50 7.44 -5.58
CA MET A 391 -24.82 6.04 -5.33
C MET A 391 -24.28 5.51 -3.98
N LEU A 392 -23.07 5.90 -3.56
CA LEU A 392 -22.48 5.42 -2.30
C LEU A 392 -23.23 5.94 -1.08
N ILE A 393 -23.67 7.19 -1.11
CA ILE A 393 -24.46 7.74 -0.01
C ILE A 393 -25.86 7.11 0.06
N ASP A 394 -26.46 6.79 -1.07
CA ASP A 394 -27.75 6.12 -1.11
C ASP A 394 -27.65 4.66 -0.59
N LEU A 395 -26.56 3.98 -0.91
CA LEU A 395 -26.25 2.67 -0.35
C LEU A 395 -26.06 2.74 1.18
N LEU A 396 -25.32 3.73 1.69
CA LEU A 396 -25.13 3.94 3.12
C LEU A 396 -26.44 4.29 3.83
N LYS A 397 -27.28 5.15 3.25
CA LYS A 397 -28.62 5.49 3.80
C LYS A 397 -29.52 4.25 3.86
N THR A 398 -29.50 3.43 2.82
CA THR A 398 -30.28 2.18 2.79
C THR A 398 -29.82 1.22 3.87
N LYS A 399 -28.51 1.00 4.02
CA LYS A 399 -27.94 0.19 5.09
C LYS A 399 -28.29 0.73 6.47
N TRP A 400 -28.19 2.06 6.65
CA TRP A 400 -28.57 2.72 7.90
C TRP A 400 -30.03 2.44 8.26
N ASN A 401 -30.96 2.71 7.34
CA ASN A 401 -32.39 2.57 7.59
C ASN A 401 -32.85 1.13 7.79
N THR A 402 -32.20 0.17 7.10
CA THR A 402 -32.61 -1.24 7.12
C THR A 402 -32.26 -1.92 8.44
N PHE A 403 -31.04 -1.79 8.94
CA PHE A 403 -30.59 -2.54 10.11
C PHE A 403 -29.69 -1.80 11.10
N VAL A 404 -28.88 -0.81 10.65
CA VAL A 404 -27.91 -0.15 11.53
C VAL A 404 -28.58 0.70 12.57
N LYS A 405 -29.61 1.49 12.17
CA LYS A 405 -30.39 2.38 13.03
C LYS A 405 -30.94 1.65 14.24
N PHE A 406 -31.59 0.50 14.02
CA PHE A 406 -32.18 -0.28 15.11
C PHE A 406 -31.11 -0.83 16.05
N ARG A 407 -30.01 -1.37 15.51
CA ARG A 407 -28.89 -1.88 16.31
C ARG A 407 -28.22 -0.76 17.11
N PHE A 408 -28.04 0.42 16.51
CA PHE A 408 -27.44 1.58 17.16
C PHE A 408 -28.27 2.03 18.38
N TYR A 409 -29.59 2.26 18.21
CA TYR A 409 -30.42 2.67 19.32
C TYR A 409 -30.52 1.61 20.42
N ARG A 410 -30.60 0.34 20.07
CA ARG A 410 -30.53 -0.75 21.04
C ARG A 410 -29.25 -0.71 21.86
N GLN A 411 -28.11 -0.55 21.19
CA GLN A 411 -26.80 -0.50 21.86
C GLN A 411 -26.65 0.76 22.72
N PHE A 412 -27.15 1.88 22.26
CA PHE A 412 -27.19 3.12 23.03
C PHE A 412 -28.02 2.99 24.32
N ILE A 413 -29.20 2.40 24.24
CA ILE A 413 -30.06 2.17 25.40
C ILE A 413 -29.39 1.21 26.40
N LEU A 414 -28.84 0.10 25.91
CA LEU A 414 -28.12 -0.87 26.76
C LEU A 414 -26.92 -0.22 27.46
N PHE A 415 -26.15 0.58 26.73
CA PHE A 415 -25.02 1.30 27.35
C PHE A 415 -25.51 2.36 28.35
N THR A 416 -26.53 3.10 28.04
CA THR A 416 -27.11 4.09 28.96
C THR A 416 -27.60 3.45 30.25
N CYS A 417 -28.29 2.30 30.17
CA CYS A 417 -28.69 1.51 31.35
C CYS A 417 -27.46 1.04 32.15
N TYR A 418 -26.46 0.51 31.46
CA TYR A 418 -25.19 0.07 32.10
C TYR A 418 -24.50 1.23 32.82
N PHE A 419 -24.42 2.40 32.18
CA PHE A 419 -23.82 3.61 32.76
C PHE A 419 -24.59 4.13 33.95
N LEU A 420 -25.94 4.17 33.90
CA LEU A 420 -26.77 4.58 35.04
C LEU A 420 -26.62 3.62 36.23
N VAL A 421 -26.60 2.32 35.99
CA VAL A 421 -26.33 1.31 37.03
C VAL A 421 -24.93 1.50 37.63
N SER A 422 -23.91 1.79 36.78
CA SER A 422 -22.55 2.10 37.25
C SER A 422 -22.52 3.36 38.12
N LEU A 423 -23.25 4.40 37.75
CA LEU A 423 -23.37 5.63 38.53
C LEU A 423 -24.02 5.37 39.91
N VAL A 424 -25.14 4.61 39.94
CA VAL A 424 -25.79 4.21 41.18
C VAL A 424 -24.85 3.39 42.06
N CYS A 425 -24.15 2.43 41.51
CA CYS A 425 -23.16 1.61 42.21
C CYS A 425 -22.07 2.47 42.81
N PHE A 426 -21.52 3.42 42.07
CA PHE A 426 -20.48 4.34 42.53
C PHE A 426 -20.98 5.28 43.65
N THR A 427 -22.16 5.84 43.52
CA THR A 427 -22.74 6.78 44.52
C THR A 427 -23.14 6.10 45.83
N LEU A 428 -23.51 4.80 45.79
CA LEU A 428 -23.85 4.03 46.97
C LEU A 428 -22.61 3.38 47.66
N ARG A 429 -21.43 3.65 47.12
CA ARG A 429 -20.16 3.13 47.72
C ARG A 429 -19.90 3.87 49.03
N PRO A 430 -19.66 3.15 50.14
CA PRO A 430 -19.35 3.78 51.42
C PRO A 430 -18.03 4.53 51.33
N GLY A 431 -18.00 5.77 51.85
CA GLY A 431 -16.77 6.58 51.86
C GLY A 431 -15.68 5.97 52.73
N PRO A 432 -14.40 6.41 52.58
CA PRO A 432 -13.33 5.97 53.46
C PRO A 432 -13.72 6.26 54.91
N PRO A 433 -13.31 5.39 55.88
CA PRO A 433 -13.58 5.65 57.30
C PRO A 433 -12.98 7.01 57.65
N GLU A 434 -13.79 7.87 58.27
CA GLU A 434 -13.29 9.13 58.83
C GLU A 434 -12.14 8.73 59.79
N ARG A 435 -10.91 9.00 59.47
CA ARG A 435 -9.81 8.97 60.42
C ARG A 435 -10.19 10.01 61.45
N GLY A 436 -10.75 9.55 62.61
CA GLY A 436 -11.11 10.41 63.70
C GLY A 436 -9.92 11.28 64.06
N LEU A 437 -10.00 12.57 63.70
CA LEU A 437 -9.30 13.60 64.43
C LEU A 437 -9.84 13.50 65.84
N ASN A 438 -9.14 12.79 66.71
CA ASN A 438 -9.32 12.92 68.16
C ASN A 438 -9.10 14.40 68.46
N ALA A 439 -10.18 15.14 68.48
CA ALA A 439 -10.22 16.44 69.11
C ALA A 439 -9.90 16.22 70.58
N THR A 440 -8.64 16.29 70.91
CA THR A 440 -8.20 16.54 72.29
C THR A 440 -8.81 17.87 72.69
N THR A 441 -9.99 17.81 73.32
CA THR A 441 -10.56 18.89 74.10
C THR A 441 -9.55 19.23 75.17
N ILE A 442 -8.82 20.30 74.96
CA ILE A 442 -8.01 20.92 76.03
C ILE A 442 -9.01 21.56 76.98
N ASN A 443 -9.42 20.82 78.01
CA ASN A 443 -9.98 21.40 79.21
C ASN A 443 -8.84 21.70 80.18
N SER A 444 -8.43 22.96 80.14
CA SER A 444 -7.63 23.57 81.20
C SER A 444 -8.36 23.56 82.54
N THR A 445 -7.92 22.74 83.45
CA THR A 445 -8.09 23.00 84.92
C THR A 445 -6.80 22.62 85.63
N MET A 446 -6.30 23.63 86.34
CA MET A 446 -5.07 23.62 87.12
C MET A 446 -5.08 22.66 88.26
N GLY A 447 -3.90 21.99 88.49
CA GLY A 447 -3.19 21.73 89.74
C GLY A 447 -3.59 20.49 90.54
N PRO A 448 -2.74 19.98 91.48
CA PRO A 448 -1.31 20.21 91.63
C PRO A 448 -0.45 18.92 91.63
N ILE A 449 0.85 19.11 91.59
CA ILE A 449 2.01 18.24 91.74
C ILE A 449 1.97 17.35 92.99
N VAL A 450 2.23 16.06 92.83
CA VAL A 450 2.96 15.25 93.82
C VAL A 450 3.77 14.15 93.17
N ASN A 451 4.97 14.01 93.70
CA ASN A 451 6.12 13.22 93.28
C ASN A 451 5.98 11.67 93.38
N GLU A 452 6.81 11.08 92.56
CA GLU A 452 7.79 9.97 92.87
C GLU A 452 7.34 8.54 93.12
N THR A 453 8.01 7.71 92.32
CA THR A 453 8.67 6.42 92.62
C THR A 453 7.81 5.19 92.96
N GLU A 454 8.04 4.23 92.19
CA GLU A 454 8.59 2.91 92.44
C GLU A 454 8.06 1.75 91.60
N LEU A 455 9.01 1.08 90.99
CA LEU A 455 9.31 -0.35 90.85
C LEU A 455 8.33 -1.31 90.17
N ALA A 456 8.97 -1.80 89.14
CA ALA A 456 8.93 -3.13 88.55
C ALA A 456 8.09 -4.21 89.22
N SER A 457 7.29 -4.93 88.44
CA SER A 457 7.23 -6.40 88.55
C SER A 457 6.78 -7.01 87.22
N GLU A 458 7.52 -8.00 86.87
CA GLU A 458 7.34 -8.95 85.77
C GLU A 458 5.93 -9.59 85.81
N GLY A 459 5.31 -9.72 84.68
CA GLY A 459 4.06 -10.48 84.51
C GLY A 459 3.99 -11.05 83.13
N GLU A 460 4.31 -12.31 83.10
CA GLU A 460 4.24 -13.34 82.09
C GLU A 460 3.42 -13.06 80.79
N LEU A 461 4.12 -13.35 79.69
CA LEU A 461 3.57 -13.58 78.37
C LEU A 461 2.69 -14.84 78.37
N GLU A 462 1.39 -14.74 78.51
CA GLU A 462 0.49 -15.82 78.11
C GLU A 462 0.17 -15.72 76.66
N VAL A 463 0.72 -16.64 75.91
CA VAL A 463 0.33 -16.95 74.53
C VAL A 463 -0.94 -17.80 74.60
N PRO A 464 -2.08 -17.36 74.10
CA PRO A 464 -3.21 -18.27 73.93
C PRO A 464 -2.98 -19.08 72.66
N VAL A 465 -2.67 -20.36 72.91
CA VAL A 465 -2.72 -21.41 71.89
C VAL A 465 -4.21 -21.73 71.58
N ASN A 466 -4.52 -21.84 70.32
CA ASN A 466 -5.69 -22.45 69.66
C ASN A 466 -7.05 -21.78 69.74
N LYS A 467 -7.40 -21.17 68.54
CA LYS A 467 -8.64 -21.57 67.90
C LYS A 467 -8.43 -21.52 66.39
N MET A 468 -8.20 -22.68 65.82
CA MET A 468 -8.31 -22.94 64.41
C MET A 468 -9.79 -23.26 64.10
N GLU A 469 -10.65 -22.25 64.28
CA GLU A 469 -12.05 -22.28 63.92
C GLU A 469 -12.37 -20.92 63.30
N GLY A 470 -12.59 -20.91 61.98
CA GLY A 470 -13.22 -19.81 61.30
C GLY A 470 -12.32 -18.76 60.66
N TRP A 471 -11.27 -19.17 59.91
CA TRP A 471 -10.56 -18.20 59.04
C TRP A 471 -11.48 -17.50 58.04
N TRP A 472 -12.69 -18.04 57.82
CA TRP A 472 -13.76 -17.40 57.06
C TRP A 472 -14.50 -16.30 57.80
N GLU A 473 -14.65 -16.39 59.14
CA GLU A 473 -15.28 -15.37 59.99
C GLU A 473 -14.38 -14.15 60.21
N ASP A 474 -13.06 -14.34 60.32
CA ASP A 474 -12.10 -13.24 60.43
C ASP A 474 -11.93 -12.47 59.12
N LEU A 475 -12.10 -13.13 57.94
CA LEU A 475 -12.03 -12.48 56.65
C LEU A 475 -13.26 -11.62 56.34
N THR A 476 -14.41 -11.92 56.92
CA THR A 476 -15.68 -11.21 56.63
C THR A 476 -16.01 -10.09 57.61
N GLY A 477 -15.39 -10.08 58.76
CA GLY A 477 -15.72 -9.15 59.85
C GLY A 477 -15.12 -7.75 59.72
N GLU A 478 -14.04 -7.56 58.98
CA GLU A 478 -13.34 -6.27 58.86
C GLU A 478 -13.52 -5.57 57.52
N CYS A 479 -14.04 -6.25 56.48
CA CYS A 479 -14.17 -5.66 55.16
C CYS A 479 -15.42 -4.77 55.06
N ARG A 480 -15.23 -3.46 55.04
CA ARG A 480 -16.29 -2.42 54.88
C ARG A 480 -17.23 -2.70 53.70
N LEU A 481 -16.67 -3.20 52.61
CA LEU A 481 -17.40 -3.45 51.35
C LEU A 481 -18.20 -4.78 51.38
N MET A 482 -17.94 -5.66 52.37
CA MET A 482 -18.68 -6.91 52.58
C MET A 482 -19.79 -6.82 53.62
N ASN A 483 -20.01 -5.66 54.23
CA ASN A 483 -21.12 -5.47 55.14
C ASN A 483 -22.45 -5.39 54.37
N PHE A 484 -23.40 -6.31 54.67
CA PHE A 484 -24.71 -6.46 53.98
C PHE A 484 -25.88 -5.98 54.81
N ASP A 485 -25.69 -5.36 55.96
CA ASP A 485 -26.80 -5.01 56.89
C ASP A 485 -27.68 -3.87 56.37
N SER A 486 -27.07 -2.92 55.64
CA SER A 486 -27.79 -1.77 55.09
C SER A 486 -28.55 -2.11 53.82
N TRP A 487 -29.75 -1.52 53.63
CA TRP A 487 -30.47 -1.62 52.36
C TRP A 487 -29.65 -1.04 51.17
N GLN A 488 -28.83 -0.03 51.43
CA GLN A 488 -27.94 0.58 50.43
C GLN A 488 -26.88 -0.41 49.96
N ALA A 489 -26.30 -1.19 50.90
CA ALA A 489 -25.33 -2.23 50.56
C ALA A 489 -25.95 -3.33 49.69
N LYS A 490 -27.21 -3.74 49.98
CA LYS A 490 -27.93 -4.74 49.17
C LYS A 490 -28.16 -4.26 47.73
N VAL A 491 -28.59 -3.01 47.58
CA VAL A 491 -28.80 -2.40 46.25
C VAL A 491 -27.47 -2.29 45.50
N ARG A 492 -26.40 -1.85 46.15
CA ARG A 492 -25.07 -1.78 45.57
C ARG A 492 -24.60 -3.11 45.02
N ILE A 493 -24.66 -4.20 45.83
CA ILE A 493 -24.20 -5.53 45.43
C ILE A 493 -25.04 -6.05 44.27
N PHE A 494 -26.35 -5.84 44.27
CA PHE A 494 -27.18 -6.20 43.13
C PHE A 494 -26.79 -5.43 41.88
N ALA A 495 -26.50 -4.13 41.98
CA ALA A 495 -26.01 -3.32 40.89
C ALA A 495 -24.63 -3.77 40.37
N GLU A 496 -23.71 -4.10 41.30
CA GLU A 496 -22.39 -4.64 40.96
C GLU A 496 -22.48 -5.98 40.19
N LEU A 497 -23.39 -6.87 40.62
CA LEU A 497 -23.63 -8.13 39.90
C LEU A 497 -24.15 -7.88 38.47
N LEU A 498 -25.09 -6.93 38.30
CA LEU A 498 -25.58 -6.54 36.98
C LEU A 498 -24.47 -5.96 36.10
N LEU A 499 -23.58 -5.14 36.68
CA LEU A 499 -22.43 -4.57 35.96
C LEU A 499 -21.44 -5.65 35.57
N TRP A 500 -21.17 -6.61 36.44
CA TRP A 500 -20.28 -7.71 36.14
C TRP A 500 -20.80 -8.58 34.99
N VAL A 501 -22.10 -8.93 35.01
CA VAL A 501 -22.75 -9.64 33.90
C VAL A 501 -22.72 -8.80 32.62
N GLY A 502 -22.98 -7.51 32.71
CA GLY A 502 -22.88 -6.58 31.59
C GLY A 502 -21.49 -6.51 30.99
N ALA A 503 -20.44 -6.42 31.82
CA ALA A 503 -19.06 -6.42 31.38
C ALA A 503 -18.68 -7.72 30.65
N LEU A 504 -19.10 -8.89 31.16
CA LEU A 504 -18.94 -10.18 30.48
C LEU A 504 -19.62 -10.19 29.11
N MET A 505 -20.82 -9.64 29.01
CA MET A 505 -21.56 -9.55 27.73
C MET A 505 -20.83 -8.67 26.71
N TYR A 506 -20.29 -7.51 27.15
CA TYR A 506 -19.54 -6.60 26.26
C TYR A 506 -18.21 -7.20 25.81
N VAL A 507 -17.45 -7.80 26.74
CA VAL A 507 -16.20 -8.50 26.38
C VAL A 507 -16.47 -9.70 25.47
N GLY A 508 -17.50 -10.49 25.76
CA GLY A 508 -17.92 -11.62 24.91
C GLY A 508 -18.39 -11.16 23.51
N ALA A 509 -19.05 -10.00 23.41
CA ALA A 509 -19.41 -9.41 22.13
C ALA A 509 -18.17 -8.95 21.32
N ALA A 510 -17.20 -8.31 21.99
CA ALA A 510 -15.92 -7.91 21.37
C ALA A 510 -15.11 -9.12 20.87
N LEU A 511 -15.06 -10.20 21.65
CA LEU A 511 -14.39 -11.45 21.22
C LEU A 511 -15.08 -12.11 20.02
N ARG A 512 -16.41 -12.10 19.97
CA ARG A 512 -17.15 -12.59 18.80
C ARG A 512 -16.88 -11.75 17.56
N GLU A 513 -16.83 -10.43 17.72
CA GLU A 513 -16.50 -9.50 16.64
C GLU A 513 -15.05 -9.73 16.14
N ALA A 514 -14.09 -9.88 17.03
CA ALA A 514 -12.69 -10.17 16.69
C ALA A 514 -12.53 -11.51 15.93
N ARG A 515 -13.34 -12.52 16.29
CA ARG A 515 -13.36 -13.80 15.54
C ARG A 515 -13.96 -13.67 14.16
N PHE A 516 -14.99 -12.85 14.00
CA PHE A 516 -15.69 -12.68 12.73
C PHE A 516 -14.88 -11.82 11.75
N LEU A 517 -14.35 -10.68 12.20
CA LEU A 517 -13.59 -9.75 11.37
C LEU A 517 -12.13 -10.16 11.16
N GLY A 518 -11.60 -11.01 12.02
CA GLY A 518 -10.17 -11.24 12.15
C GLY A 518 -9.46 -10.17 13.01
N ILE A 519 -8.36 -10.59 13.65
CA ILE A 519 -7.67 -9.76 14.67
C ILE A 519 -7.15 -8.44 14.09
N LYS A 520 -6.58 -8.46 12.88
CA LYS A 520 -6.01 -7.26 12.25
C LYS A 520 -7.08 -6.19 12.01
N MET A 521 -8.18 -6.55 11.36
CA MET A 521 -9.26 -5.61 11.06
C MET A 521 -10.01 -5.16 12.33
N PHE A 522 -10.12 -6.04 13.35
CA PHE A 522 -10.70 -5.67 14.64
C PHE A 522 -9.86 -4.58 15.34
N ILE A 523 -8.52 -4.70 15.34
CA ILE A 523 -7.63 -3.70 15.92
C ILE A 523 -7.68 -2.38 15.14
N GLU A 524 -7.71 -2.42 13.81
CA GLU A 524 -7.87 -1.25 12.96
C GLU A 524 -9.19 -0.52 13.29
N ASN A 525 -10.31 -1.23 13.32
CA ASN A 525 -11.61 -0.67 13.71
C ASN A 525 -11.66 -0.14 15.16
N LEU A 526 -10.91 -0.77 16.05
CA LEU A 526 -10.85 -0.35 17.45
C LEU A 526 -10.02 0.94 17.61
N SER A 527 -8.95 1.10 16.82
CA SER A 527 -8.09 2.29 16.86
C SER A 527 -8.78 3.55 16.33
N THR A 528 -9.76 3.42 15.44
CA THR A 528 -10.56 4.55 14.93
C THR A 528 -11.50 5.15 16.00
N VAL A 529 -11.81 4.40 17.07
CA VAL A 529 -12.73 4.83 18.12
C VAL A 529 -12.09 4.66 19.50
N PRO A 530 -11.22 5.60 19.95
CA PRO A 530 -10.48 5.46 21.21
C PRO A 530 -11.39 5.37 22.44
N SER A 531 -12.58 5.98 22.42
CA SER A 531 -13.56 5.89 23.50
C SER A 531 -14.09 4.45 23.70
N ARG A 532 -14.18 3.67 22.62
CA ARG A 532 -14.54 2.23 22.69
C ARG A 532 -13.42 1.39 23.33
N VAL A 533 -12.16 1.72 23.04
CA VAL A 533 -11.01 1.09 23.70
C VAL A 533 -11.06 1.32 25.20
N MET A 534 -11.24 2.57 25.63
CA MET A 534 -11.33 2.92 27.04
C MET A 534 -12.48 2.17 27.74
N PHE A 535 -13.65 2.08 27.10
CA PHE A 535 -14.78 1.33 27.62
C PHE A 535 -14.50 -0.18 27.74
N LEU A 536 -13.85 -0.80 26.77
CA LEU A 536 -13.46 -2.22 26.86
C LEU A 536 -12.44 -2.46 27.98
N ILE A 537 -11.50 -1.56 28.19
CA ILE A 537 -10.58 -1.59 29.33
C ILE A 537 -11.38 -1.51 30.63
N SER A 538 -12.34 -0.59 30.74
CA SER A 538 -13.19 -0.50 31.93
C SER A 538 -13.96 -1.79 32.21
N CYS A 539 -14.46 -2.48 31.17
CA CYS A 539 -15.13 -3.77 31.32
C CYS A 539 -14.17 -4.85 31.82
N LEU A 540 -12.92 -4.88 31.34
CA LEU A 540 -11.90 -5.83 31.84
C LEU A 540 -11.53 -5.54 33.30
N LEU A 541 -11.35 -4.27 33.67
CA LEU A 541 -11.09 -3.86 35.05
C LEU A 541 -12.25 -4.21 35.98
N MET A 542 -13.49 -4.08 35.51
CA MET A 542 -14.69 -4.47 36.25
C MET A 542 -14.71 -5.98 36.57
N LEU A 543 -14.16 -6.82 35.71
CA LEU A 543 -14.05 -8.26 35.96
C LEU A 543 -13.00 -8.60 37.06
N VAL A 544 -12.02 -7.72 37.29
CA VAL A 544 -11.00 -7.88 38.35
C VAL A 544 -11.51 -7.45 39.73
N LEU A 545 -12.50 -6.57 39.78
CA LEU A 545 -13.01 -5.97 41.02
C LEU A 545 -13.44 -6.99 42.10
N PRO A 546 -14.15 -8.10 41.74
CA PRO A 546 -14.50 -9.12 42.76
C PRO A 546 -13.30 -9.81 43.38
N THR A 547 -12.18 -9.94 42.65
CA THR A 547 -10.97 -10.60 43.21
C THR A 547 -10.28 -9.74 44.25
N LEU A 548 -10.23 -8.41 44.06
CA LEU A 548 -9.72 -7.45 45.07
C LEU A 548 -10.58 -7.48 46.33
N ARG A 549 -11.89 -7.61 46.19
CA ARG A 549 -12.83 -7.71 47.30
C ARG A 549 -12.60 -8.97 48.13
N LEU A 550 -12.31 -10.12 47.49
CA LEU A 550 -11.98 -11.37 48.20
C LEU A 550 -10.69 -11.26 49.01
N TRP A 551 -9.77 -10.37 48.61
CA TRP A 551 -8.51 -10.11 49.33
C TRP A 551 -8.61 -8.93 50.29
N CYS A 552 -9.80 -8.34 50.48
CA CYS A 552 -10.03 -7.15 51.30
C CYS A 552 -9.09 -5.96 51.00
N ALA A 553 -8.69 -5.81 49.74
CA ALA A 553 -7.87 -4.69 49.26
C ALA A 553 -8.75 -3.46 48.98
N GLU A 554 -9.31 -2.85 50.03
CA GLU A 554 -10.34 -1.80 49.91
C GLU A 554 -9.84 -0.51 49.22
N GLU A 555 -8.63 -0.05 49.56
CA GLU A 555 -8.04 1.16 48.96
C GLU A 555 -7.82 0.96 47.47
N GLU A 556 -7.29 -0.21 47.07
CA GLU A 556 -7.05 -0.55 45.67
C GLU A 556 -8.37 -0.71 44.88
N GLU A 557 -9.39 -1.27 45.52
CA GLU A 557 -10.72 -1.42 44.94
C GLU A 557 -11.38 -0.04 44.74
N ASP A 558 -11.21 0.91 45.66
CA ASP A 558 -11.73 2.28 45.53
C ASP A 558 -11.03 3.04 44.38
N HIS A 559 -9.70 2.95 44.28
CA HIS A 559 -8.95 3.53 43.16
C HIS A 559 -9.39 2.93 41.83
N LEU A 560 -9.55 1.61 41.77
CA LEU A 560 -10.00 0.93 40.55
C LEU A 560 -11.41 1.32 40.14
N ALA A 561 -12.34 1.49 41.11
CA ALA A 561 -13.69 1.94 40.84
C ALA A 561 -13.73 3.35 40.19
N VAL A 562 -12.87 4.27 40.68
CA VAL A 562 -12.72 5.60 40.08
C VAL A 562 -12.21 5.51 38.65
N ILE A 563 -11.18 4.68 38.39
CA ILE A 563 -10.61 4.47 37.05
C ILE A 563 -11.68 3.89 36.11
N ILE A 564 -12.45 2.89 36.55
CA ILE A 564 -13.55 2.30 35.78
C ILE A 564 -14.56 3.36 35.39
N MET A 565 -14.95 4.24 36.32
CA MET A 565 -15.94 5.30 36.06
C MET A 565 -15.39 6.32 35.05
N LEU A 566 -14.14 6.76 35.21
CA LEU A 566 -13.46 7.69 34.30
C LEU A 566 -13.28 7.12 32.88
N THR A 567 -13.04 5.82 32.77
CA THR A 567 -12.84 5.16 31.46
C THR A 567 -14.15 4.75 30.79
N THR A 568 -15.25 4.62 31.55
CA THR A 568 -16.59 4.32 31.01
C THR A 568 -17.26 5.55 30.42
N ALA A 569 -17.15 6.71 31.09
CA ALA A 569 -17.85 7.94 30.69
C ALA A 569 -17.54 8.43 29.26
N PRO A 570 -16.29 8.39 28.75
CA PRO A 570 -15.97 8.85 27.38
C PRO A 570 -16.68 8.08 26.26
N TYR A 571 -17.14 6.85 26.53
CA TYR A 571 -17.87 6.09 25.52
C TYR A 571 -19.24 6.72 25.19
N PHE A 572 -19.78 7.54 26.06
CA PHE A 572 -20.96 8.34 25.79
C PHE A 572 -20.74 9.33 24.63
N LEU A 573 -19.51 9.88 24.53
CA LEU A 573 -19.13 10.81 23.46
C LEU A 573 -19.19 10.16 22.08
N PHE A 574 -18.92 8.87 21.98
CA PHE A 574 -19.08 8.12 20.73
C PHE A 574 -20.52 8.20 20.20
N PHE A 575 -21.51 7.96 21.06
CA PHE A 575 -22.92 8.04 20.66
C PHE A 575 -23.35 9.47 20.35
N CYS A 576 -22.84 10.46 21.09
CA CYS A 576 -23.13 11.87 20.85
C CYS A 576 -22.51 12.37 19.54
N SER A 577 -21.27 11.98 19.23
CA SER A 577 -20.60 12.31 17.99
C SER A 577 -21.34 11.73 16.79
N LEU A 578 -21.70 10.46 16.86
CA LEU A 578 -22.45 9.78 15.80
C LEU A 578 -23.84 10.39 15.61
N TRP A 579 -24.52 10.79 16.70
CA TRP A 579 -25.80 11.49 16.65
C TRP A 579 -25.69 12.84 15.94
N LYS A 580 -24.63 13.61 16.18
CA LYS A 580 -24.36 14.88 15.50
C LYS A 580 -24.14 14.66 14.01
N THR A 581 -23.35 13.67 13.63
CA THR A 581 -23.07 13.32 12.22
C THR A 581 -24.34 12.86 11.50
N ILE A 582 -25.17 12.03 12.14
CA ILE A 582 -26.45 11.56 11.58
C ILE A 582 -27.45 12.73 11.42
N ASN A 583 -27.54 13.62 12.40
CA ASN A 583 -28.41 14.80 12.28
C ASN A 583 -27.88 15.78 11.22
N CYS A 584 -26.57 15.94 11.06
CA CYS A 584 -26.00 16.74 10.00
C CYS A 584 -26.33 16.16 8.62
N LEU A 585 -26.21 14.85 8.45
CA LEU A 585 -26.61 14.14 7.22
C LEU A 585 -28.13 14.20 6.93
N THR A 586 -28.98 14.32 7.97
CA THR A 586 -30.43 14.48 7.82
C THR A 586 -30.86 15.93 7.59
N ILE A 587 -30.05 16.90 7.97
CA ILE A 587 -30.36 18.34 7.81
C ILE A 587 -29.83 18.87 6.47
N THR A 588 -28.76 18.29 5.94
CA THR A 588 -28.20 18.65 4.62
C THR A 588 -28.95 18.00 3.44
N LEU A 589 -30.01 17.28 3.69
CA LEU A 589 -30.95 16.70 2.73
C LEU A 589 -32.34 17.32 2.87
#